data_2f7aa541f6222fa2e397c71a4b9441ba
#
_entry.id   2f7aa541f6222fa2e397c71a4b9441ba
#
_cell.length_a   1.000
_cell.length_b   1.000
_cell.length_c   1.000
_cell.angle_alpha   90.00
_cell.angle_beta   90.00
_cell.angle_gamma   90.00
#
_symmetry.space_group_name_H-M   'P 1'
#
loop_
_entity.id
_entity.type
_entity.pdbx_description
1 polymer ?
#
loop_
_entity_poly.entity_id
_entity_poly.type
_entity_poly.pdbx_seq_one_letter_code
_entity_poly.pdbx_strand_id
1 'polypeptide(L)'
;ATAMARCIEVDAATNRIYNCTDTHGVTFLGLVHAAAIACGKNPDQVELRSFDPSGLDPKARKAFPLRLSHFLTSVQRLQQELAWSPVFDLVGGLKDSFSKDHSQRQGVEPDFSRDQTLFQD
;
A
#
# COMPACT_ATOMS: atom_id res chain seq x y z
N ALA A 1 -1.22 9.84 -10.35
CA ALA A 1 -1.43 10.64 -11.56
C ALA A 1 -2.17 11.96 -11.26
N THR A 2 -3.37 11.96 -10.64
CA THR A 2 -4.19 13.17 -10.43
C THR A 2 -3.51 14.27 -9.59
N ALA A 3 -2.78 13.90 -8.52
CA ALA A 3 -2.02 14.87 -7.73
C ALA A 3 -0.92 15.57 -8.55
N MET A 4 -0.24 14.84 -9.42
CA MET A 4 0.77 15.41 -10.32
C MET A 4 0.14 16.39 -11.33
N ALA A 5 -1.02 16.01 -11.91
CA ALA A 5 -1.75 16.89 -12.81
C ALA A 5 -2.12 18.20 -12.11
N ARG A 6 -2.64 18.13 -10.88
CA ARG A 6 -2.97 19.33 -10.09
C ARG A 6 -1.75 20.21 -9.81
N CYS A 7 -0.55 19.63 -9.58
CA CYS A 7 0.67 20.42 -9.42
C CYS A 7 1.08 21.18 -10.69
N ILE A 8 0.68 20.70 -11.87
CA ILE A 8 0.95 21.39 -13.15
C ILE A 8 -0.11 22.48 -13.43
N GLU A 9 -1.36 22.22 -13.06
CA GLU A 9 -2.51 23.09 -13.35
C GLU A 9 -2.62 24.31 -12.43
N VAL A 10 -2.05 24.23 -11.21
CA VAL A 10 -2.26 25.22 -10.16
C VAL A 10 -0.97 25.98 -9.87
N ASP A 11 -0.93 27.27 -10.14
CA ASP A 11 0.25 28.13 -9.95
C ASP A 11 0.78 28.12 -8.52
N ALA A 12 -0.10 27.96 -7.53
CA ALA A 12 0.27 27.86 -6.11
C ALA A 12 1.21 26.67 -5.81
N ALA A 13 1.30 25.67 -6.72
CA ALA A 13 2.23 24.55 -6.59
C ALA A 13 3.69 24.90 -6.90
N THR A 14 3.94 26.06 -7.53
CA THR A 14 5.29 26.49 -7.94
C THR A 14 6.22 26.58 -6.72
N ASN A 15 7.38 25.90 -6.80
CA ASN A 15 8.37 25.82 -5.72
C ASN A 15 7.85 25.24 -4.39
N ARG A 16 6.83 24.36 -4.47
CA ARG A 16 6.26 23.66 -3.31
C ARG A 16 6.57 22.17 -3.33
N ILE A 17 6.61 21.58 -2.14
CA ILE A 17 6.75 20.13 -1.94
C ILE A 17 5.47 19.63 -1.28
N TYR A 18 4.89 18.59 -1.85
CA TYR A 18 3.69 17.93 -1.36
C TYR A 18 3.92 16.47 -1.08
N ASN A 19 3.41 16.00 0.06
CA ASN A 19 3.25 14.57 0.29
C ASN A 19 1.97 14.11 -0.43
N CYS A 20 2.06 12.99 -1.13
CA CYS A 20 0.92 12.35 -1.76
C CYS A 20 0.81 10.92 -1.24
N THR A 21 -0.14 10.70 -0.35
CA THR A 21 -0.42 9.40 0.28
C THR A 21 -1.93 9.30 0.54
N ASP A 22 -2.39 8.19 1.10
CA ASP A 22 -3.75 8.10 1.61
C ASP A 22 -3.95 9.07 2.78
N THR A 23 -5.20 9.42 3.05
CA THR A 23 -5.60 10.28 4.16
C THR A 23 -5.60 9.55 5.51
N HIS A 24 -5.59 8.23 5.48
CA HIS A 24 -5.64 7.36 6.66
C HIS A 24 -4.41 6.44 6.71
N GLY A 25 -3.90 6.25 7.92
CA GLY A 25 -2.91 5.21 8.18
C GLY A 25 -3.58 3.84 8.25
N VAL A 26 -2.85 2.81 7.82
CA VAL A 26 -3.29 1.42 7.91
C VAL A 26 -2.18 0.58 8.54
N THR A 27 -2.54 -0.38 9.39
CA THR A 27 -1.63 -1.42 9.88
C THR A 27 -1.42 -2.48 8.81
N PHE A 28 -0.35 -3.29 8.93
CA PHE A 28 -0.17 -4.44 8.03
C PHE A 28 -1.36 -5.39 8.07
N LEU A 29 -1.90 -5.67 9.25
CA LEU A 29 -3.12 -6.46 9.41
C LEU A 29 -4.30 -5.84 8.67
N GLY A 30 -4.52 -4.52 8.84
CA GLY A 30 -5.57 -3.79 8.14
C GLY A 30 -5.40 -3.83 6.62
N LEU A 31 -4.15 -3.78 6.11
CA LEU A 31 -3.87 -3.91 4.69
C LEU A 31 -4.21 -5.30 4.16
N VAL A 32 -3.88 -6.37 4.91
CA VAL A 32 -4.24 -7.76 4.53
C VAL A 32 -5.75 -7.94 4.50
N HIS A 33 -6.47 -7.42 5.51
CA HIS A 33 -7.93 -7.47 5.53
C HIS A 33 -8.56 -6.69 4.35
N ALA A 34 -8.05 -5.50 4.07
CA ALA A 34 -8.49 -4.70 2.92
C ALA A 34 -8.26 -5.43 1.59
N ALA A 35 -7.12 -6.10 1.43
CA ALA A 35 -6.81 -6.90 0.26
C ALA A 35 -7.76 -8.11 0.12
N ALA A 36 -8.05 -8.82 1.23
CA ALA A 36 -9.02 -9.92 1.23
C ALA A 36 -10.41 -9.45 0.76
N ILE A 37 -10.90 -8.34 1.31
CA ILE A 37 -12.18 -7.74 0.91
C ILE A 37 -12.13 -7.35 -0.58
N ALA A 38 -11.04 -6.76 -1.04
CA ALA A 38 -10.88 -6.36 -2.44
C ALA A 38 -10.97 -7.55 -3.41
N CYS A 39 -10.47 -8.72 -2.99
CA CYS A 39 -10.55 -9.98 -3.76
C CYS A 39 -11.85 -10.76 -3.54
N GLY A 40 -12.81 -10.22 -2.78
CA GLY A 40 -14.09 -10.89 -2.47
C GLY A 40 -13.96 -12.02 -1.45
N LYS A 41 -12.87 -12.06 -0.68
CA LYS A 41 -12.66 -13.06 0.39
C LYS A 41 -13.12 -12.50 1.74
N ASN A 42 -13.50 -13.41 2.65
CA ASN A 42 -13.76 -13.04 4.04
C ASN A 42 -12.41 -12.80 4.76
N PRO A 43 -12.15 -11.59 5.29
CA PRO A 43 -10.91 -11.27 5.99
C PRO A 43 -10.68 -12.14 7.23
N ASP A 44 -11.75 -12.55 7.95
CA ASP A 44 -11.65 -13.38 9.15
C ASP A 44 -11.20 -14.83 8.88
N GLN A 45 -11.21 -15.24 7.62
CA GLN A 45 -10.80 -16.58 7.18
C GLN A 45 -9.37 -16.60 6.60
N VAL A 46 -8.69 -15.46 6.60
CA VAL A 46 -7.30 -15.38 6.12
C VAL A 46 -6.37 -15.90 7.20
N GLU A 47 -5.61 -16.94 6.90
CA GLU A 47 -4.55 -17.42 7.79
C GLU A 47 -3.44 -16.37 7.88
N LEU A 48 -3.18 -15.91 9.09
CA LEU A 48 -2.17 -14.90 9.38
C LEU A 48 -0.99 -15.54 10.11
N ARG A 49 0.22 -15.25 9.64
CA ARG A 49 1.46 -15.61 10.31
C ARG A 49 2.22 -14.35 10.66
N SER A 50 2.63 -14.25 11.91
CA SER A 50 3.43 -13.13 12.40
C SER A 50 4.85 -13.59 12.64
N PHE A 51 5.80 -12.73 12.37
CA PHE A 51 7.21 -12.96 12.68
C PHE A 51 7.85 -11.66 13.18
N ASP A 52 8.95 -11.79 13.92
CA ASP A 52 9.73 -10.64 14.38
C ASP A 52 10.75 -10.24 13.30
N PRO A 53 10.59 -9.10 12.64
CA PRO A 53 11.53 -8.66 11.62
C PRO A 53 12.90 -8.26 12.17
N SER A 54 13.06 -8.08 13.50
CA SER A 54 14.34 -7.73 14.11
C SER A 54 15.36 -8.86 14.01
N GLY A 55 14.90 -10.11 13.99
CA GLY A 55 15.72 -11.32 13.85
C GLY A 55 16.19 -11.61 12.41
N LEU A 56 15.62 -10.94 11.41
CA LEU A 56 15.95 -11.18 10.01
C LEU A 56 17.32 -10.61 9.62
N ASP A 57 18.01 -11.31 8.73
CA ASP A 57 19.23 -10.79 8.13
C ASP A 57 18.97 -9.54 7.25
N PRO A 58 19.99 -8.70 6.97
CA PRO A 58 19.81 -7.47 6.21
C PRO A 58 19.29 -7.67 4.77
N LYS A 59 19.51 -8.82 4.14
CA LYS A 59 19.01 -9.11 2.79
C LYS A 59 17.53 -9.47 2.84
N ALA A 60 17.11 -10.29 3.81
CA ALA A 60 15.70 -10.61 4.03
C ALA A 60 14.87 -9.36 4.35
N ARG A 61 15.39 -8.44 5.17
CA ARG A 61 14.75 -7.15 5.46
C ARG A 61 14.55 -6.27 4.25
N LYS A 62 15.43 -6.35 3.25
CA LYS A 62 15.31 -5.58 2.01
C LYS A 62 14.28 -6.13 1.03
N ALA A 63 13.93 -7.41 1.16
CA ALA A 63 12.96 -8.07 0.27
C ALA A 63 11.53 -7.53 0.47
N PHE A 64 11.22 -7.06 1.68
CA PHE A 64 9.95 -6.42 2.01
C PHE A 64 10.23 -5.12 2.78
N PRO A 65 9.43 -4.06 2.61
CA PRO A 65 9.62 -2.79 3.31
C PRO A 65 9.22 -2.90 4.79
N LEU A 66 9.91 -3.78 5.53
CA LEU A 66 9.70 -4.05 6.95
C LEU A 66 10.23 -2.88 7.78
N ARG A 67 9.42 -1.85 7.92
CA ARG A 67 9.70 -0.73 8.81
C ARG A 67 9.24 -1.09 10.21
N LEU A 68 10.15 -0.99 11.18
CA LEU A 68 9.85 -1.18 12.60
C LEU A 68 9.19 0.05 13.24
N SER A 69 9.17 1.18 12.53
CA SER A 69 8.57 2.43 12.99
C SER A 69 7.34 2.78 12.16
N HIS A 70 6.38 3.44 12.80
CA HIS A 70 5.26 4.03 12.08
C HIS A 70 5.75 5.08 11.09
N PHE A 71 5.18 5.06 9.89
CA PHE A 71 5.48 6.03 8.86
C PHE A 71 4.16 6.60 8.33
N LEU A 72 3.83 7.79 8.81
CA LEU A 72 2.63 8.52 8.39
C LEU A 72 3.06 9.91 7.91
N THR A 73 2.49 10.35 6.80
CA THR A 73 2.70 11.70 6.28
C THR A 73 1.35 12.37 6.08
N SER A 74 1.30 13.67 6.36
CA SER A 74 0.10 14.46 6.14
C SER A 74 -0.02 14.87 4.67
N VAL A 75 -1.21 14.73 4.10
CA VAL A 75 -1.60 15.22 2.78
C VAL A 75 -2.34 16.55 2.86
N GLN A 76 -2.50 17.12 4.04
CA GLN A 76 -3.32 18.29 4.29
C GLN A 76 -2.95 19.48 3.40
N ARG A 77 -1.65 19.73 3.19
CA ARG A 77 -1.19 20.79 2.31
C ARG A 77 -1.67 20.59 0.88
N LEU A 78 -1.54 19.36 0.35
CA LEU A 78 -1.99 19.02 -1.00
C LEU A 78 -3.50 19.23 -1.15
N GLN A 79 -4.27 18.86 -0.15
CA GLN A 79 -5.71 19.05 -0.13
C GLN A 79 -6.11 20.53 -0.07
N GLN A 80 -5.47 21.31 0.80
CA GLN A 80 -5.83 22.71 1.02
C GLN A 80 -5.38 23.63 -0.11
N GLU A 81 -4.15 23.46 -0.59
CA GLU A 81 -3.56 24.36 -1.59
C GLU A 81 -3.97 23.97 -3.01
N LEU A 82 -4.15 22.69 -3.31
CA LEU A 82 -4.45 22.21 -4.66
C LEU A 82 -5.86 21.62 -4.83
N ALA A 83 -6.68 21.67 -3.79
CA ALA A 83 -8.03 21.09 -3.77
C ALA A 83 -8.05 19.62 -4.28
N TRP A 84 -7.01 18.84 -3.90
CA TRP A 84 -6.88 17.47 -4.32
C TRP A 84 -7.47 16.52 -3.28
N SER A 85 -8.11 15.47 -3.74
CA SER A 85 -8.50 14.33 -2.92
C SER A 85 -8.21 13.02 -3.65
N PRO A 86 -7.97 11.91 -2.94
CA PRO A 86 -7.81 10.61 -3.57
C PRO A 86 -9.10 10.19 -4.27
N VAL A 87 -8.98 9.59 -5.46
CA VAL A 87 -10.12 9.08 -6.24
C VAL A 87 -10.69 7.81 -5.63
N PHE A 88 -9.84 7.02 -4.99
CA PHE A 88 -10.18 5.77 -4.34
C PHE A 88 -9.78 5.83 -2.86
N ASP A 89 -10.55 5.19 -2.02
CA ASP A 89 -10.08 4.71 -0.72
C ASP A 89 -9.21 3.46 -0.89
N LEU A 90 -8.64 2.94 0.19
CA LEU A 90 -7.74 1.78 0.16
C LEU A 90 -8.40 0.56 -0.48
N VAL A 91 -9.62 0.22 -0.08
CA VAL A 91 -10.32 -0.97 -0.59
C VAL A 91 -10.70 -0.79 -2.06
N GLY A 92 -11.20 0.40 -2.43
CA GLY A 92 -11.54 0.73 -3.81
C GLY A 92 -10.33 0.68 -4.74
N GLY A 93 -9.19 1.21 -4.31
CA GLY A 93 -7.94 1.16 -5.07
C GLY A 93 -7.41 -0.26 -5.23
N LEU A 94 -7.48 -1.08 -4.17
CA LEU A 94 -7.11 -2.49 -4.25
C LEU A 94 -8.04 -3.29 -5.17
N LYS A 95 -9.37 -3.03 -5.14
CA LYS A 95 -10.33 -3.65 -6.08
C LYS A 95 -10.03 -3.28 -7.53
N ASP A 96 -9.75 -2.02 -7.80
CA ASP A 96 -9.41 -1.55 -9.15
C ASP A 96 -8.13 -2.23 -9.66
N SER A 97 -7.08 -2.30 -8.85
CA SER A 97 -5.84 -2.98 -9.18
C SER A 97 -6.03 -4.48 -9.37
N PHE A 98 -6.80 -5.13 -8.48
CA PHE A 98 -7.09 -6.56 -8.61
C PHE A 98 -7.83 -6.88 -9.89
N SER A 99 -8.85 -6.11 -10.24
CA SER A 99 -9.66 -6.35 -11.45
C SER A 99 -8.88 -6.08 -12.75
N LYS A 100 -8.02 -5.06 -12.77
CA LYS A 100 -7.31 -4.63 -13.99
C LYS A 100 -5.99 -5.35 -14.23
N ASP A 101 -5.30 -5.74 -13.17
CA ASP A 101 -3.96 -6.31 -13.27
C ASP A 101 -3.93 -7.79 -12.87
N HIS A 102 -4.29 -8.10 -11.63
CA HIS A 102 -4.16 -9.46 -11.09
C HIS A 102 -5.08 -10.46 -11.81
N SER A 103 -6.34 -10.09 -12.06
CA SER A 103 -7.29 -10.98 -12.72
C SER A 103 -6.90 -11.31 -14.17
N GLN A 104 -6.10 -10.44 -14.81
CA GLN A 104 -5.60 -10.65 -16.16
C GLN A 104 -4.36 -11.55 -16.22
N ARG A 105 -3.69 -11.78 -15.09
CA ARG A 105 -2.51 -12.64 -14.97
C ARG A 105 -2.88 -14.10 -14.65
N GLN A 106 -4.03 -14.56 -15.11
CA GLN A 106 -4.49 -15.94 -14.89
C GLN A 106 -3.45 -16.94 -15.39
N GLY A 107 -3.08 -17.90 -14.52
CA GLY A 107 -2.14 -18.98 -14.83
C GLY A 107 -0.68 -18.72 -14.46
N VAL A 108 -0.35 -17.54 -13.90
CA VAL A 108 0.96 -17.30 -13.30
C VAL A 108 0.85 -17.57 -11.81
N GLU A 109 1.38 -18.70 -11.36
CA GLU A 109 1.48 -18.96 -9.93
C GLU A 109 2.52 -18.03 -9.30
N PRO A 110 2.19 -17.33 -8.20
CA PRO A 110 3.17 -16.49 -7.52
C PRO A 110 4.27 -17.33 -6.87
N ASP A 111 5.51 -16.91 -7.02
CA ASP A 111 6.66 -17.52 -6.36
C ASP A 111 6.81 -17.00 -4.92
N PHE A 112 6.45 -17.83 -3.96
CA PHE A 112 6.58 -17.56 -2.52
C PHE A 112 7.87 -18.13 -1.90
N SER A 113 8.83 -18.58 -2.69
CA SER A 113 10.07 -19.20 -2.18
C SER A 113 10.84 -18.28 -1.22
N ARG A 114 10.83 -16.98 -1.46
CA ARG A 114 11.44 -15.98 -0.58
C ARG A 114 10.67 -15.78 0.72
N ASP A 115 9.35 -15.87 0.66
CA ASP A 115 8.52 -15.66 1.84
C ASP A 115 8.65 -16.85 2.80
N GLN A 116 8.85 -18.06 2.28
CA GLN A 116 9.08 -19.27 3.09
C GLN A 116 10.33 -19.15 3.95
N THR A 117 11.35 -18.40 3.53
CA THR A 117 12.57 -18.18 4.33
C THR A 117 12.32 -17.30 5.56
N LEU A 118 11.23 -16.55 5.60
CA LEU A 118 10.86 -15.71 6.74
C LEU A 118 10.27 -16.50 7.91
N PHE A 119 9.87 -17.76 7.67
CA PHE A 119 9.17 -18.62 8.61
C PHE A 119 9.95 -19.92 8.93
N GLN A 120 11.22 -19.97 8.54
CA GLN A 120 12.10 -21.08 8.94
C GLN A 120 12.61 -20.78 10.35
N ASP A 121 12.25 -21.63 11.31
CA ASP A 121 12.74 -21.66 12.69
C ASP A 121 14.24 -21.98 12.75
#